data_35c2c1959f51a416af3ba3010a2cfd5c
#
_entry.id   35c2c1959f51a416af3ba3010a2cfd5c
#
_cell.length_a   1.000
_cell.length_b   1.000
_cell.length_c   1.000
_cell.angle_alpha   90.00
_cell.angle_beta   90.00
_cell.angle_gamma   90.00
#
_symmetry.space_group_name_H-M   'P 1'
#
loop_
_entity.id
_entity.type
_entity.pdbx_description
1 polymer ?
#
loop_
_entity_poly.entity_id
_entity_poly.type
_entity_poly.pdbx_seq_one_letter_code
_entity_poly.pdbx_strand_id
1 'polypeptide(L)'
;MILSVFYLLFGSFLCNYTDIAHDLHLSKSQINYNTDNQSMEITLHLFIDDLEIALSEVGYTDLLICTKKESENAEDYMAKYVNDKMTINLDGQSYKASFLGKESSDDLQGVWCYLEITEIAKPEVVEVEIDFFNELYSDQKNVLHIKLDGSSQEHYLLSKKKTKAELSINK
;
A
#
# COMPACT_ATOMS: atom_id res chain seq x y z
N MET A 1 58.16 24.01 39.19
CA MET A 1 56.89 23.41 39.59
C MET A 1 55.89 23.70 38.46
N ILE A 2 55.77 22.73 37.53
CA ILE A 2 55.00 22.88 36.29
C ILE A 2 53.65 22.22 36.53
N LEU A 3 52.56 23.02 36.52
CA LEU A 3 51.21 22.52 36.68
C LEU A 3 50.70 22.13 35.28
N SER A 4 50.55 20.83 35.03
CA SER A 4 50.04 20.27 33.77
C SER A 4 48.51 20.26 33.81
N VAL A 5 47.88 21.11 33.02
CA VAL A 5 46.41 21.14 32.86
C VAL A 5 46.03 20.11 31.80
N PHE A 6 45.36 19.06 32.23
CA PHE A 6 44.85 18.00 31.37
C PHE A 6 43.45 18.45 30.85
N TYR A 7 43.36 18.90 29.61
CA TYR A 7 42.09 19.16 28.93
C TYR A 7 41.48 17.84 28.48
N LEU A 8 40.44 17.40 29.16
CA LEU A 8 39.57 16.33 28.71
C LEU A 8 38.66 16.86 27.58
N LEU A 9 39.04 16.52 26.37
CA LEU A 9 38.17 16.69 25.18
C LEU A 9 37.05 15.63 25.25
N PHE A 10 35.90 16.03 25.80
CA PHE A 10 34.66 15.26 25.73
C PHE A 10 34.12 15.44 24.31
N GLY A 11 34.52 14.54 23.42
CA GLY A 11 33.96 14.48 22.07
C GLY A 11 32.51 14.02 22.12
N SER A 12 31.58 14.97 21.95
CA SER A 12 30.16 14.67 21.74
C SER A 12 30.02 13.86 20.45
N PHE A 13 29.87 12.56 20.58
CA PHE A 13 29.48 11.70 19.47
C PHE A 13 28.00 11.99 19.21
N LEU A 14 27.72 12.96 18.33
CA LEU A 14 26.40 13.16 17.75
C LEU A 14 26.12 11.92 16.88
N CYS A 15 25.41 10.96 17.47
CA CYS A 15 24.84 9.85 16.73
C CYS A 15 23.76 10.48 15.84
N ASN A 16 24.11 10.74 14.58
CA ASN A 16 23.11 11.02 13.57
C ASN A 16 22.34 9.71 13.37
N TYR A 17 21.17 9.59 14.01
CA TYR A 17 20.16 8.65 13.57
C TYR A 17 19.70 9.16 12.18
N THR A 18 20.29 8.62 11.13
CA THR A 18 19.64 8.67 9.84
C THR A 18 18.43 7.75 9.97
N ASP A 19 17.23 8.32 9.93
CA ASP A 19 16.04 7.54 9.61
C ASP A 19 16.40 6.74 8.37
N ILE A 20 16.41 5.43 8.49
CA ILE A 20 16.56 4.52 7.36
C ILE A 20 15.18 4.53 6.70
N ALA A 21 14.87 5.60 5.96
CA ALA A 21 13.82 5.55 4.98
C ALA A 21 14.18 4.40 4.04
N HIS A 22 13.25 3.45 3.85
CA HIS A 22 13.50 2.36 2.91
C HIS A 22 13.72 2.97 1.52
N ASP A 23 14.84 2.62 0.87
CA ASP A 23 15.20 3.13 -0.47
C ASP A 23 14.27 2.57 -1.58
N LEU A 24 13.23 1.80 -1.22
CA LEU A 24 12.37 1.11 -2.16
C LEU A 24 10.91 1.56 -2.04
N HIS A 25 10.49 2.46 -2.92
CA HIS A 25 9.10 2.90 -3.00
C HIS A 25 8.27 1.85 -3.77
N LEU A 26 7.62 0.94 -3.02
CA LEU A 26 6.93 -0.21 -3.57
C LEU A 26 5.62 -0.49 -2.82
N SER A 27 4.53 -0.71 -3.56
CA SER A 27 3.34 -1.38 -3.03
C SER A 27 3.11 -2.72 -3.70
N LYS A 28 2.34 -3.61 -3.06
CA LYS A 28 1.91 -4.88 -3.65
C LYS A 28 0.39 -4.98 -3.56
N SER A 29 -0.21 -5.43 -4.65
CA SER A 29 -1.65 -5.67 -4.75
C SER A 29 -1.89 -7.05 -5.34
N GLN A 30 -2.77 -7.82 -4.73
CA GLN A 30 -3.24 -9.09 -5.24
C GLN A 30 -4.75 -9.03 -5.36
N ILE A 31 -5.29 -9.38 -6.51
CA ILE A 31 -6.71 -9.40 -6.82
C ILE A 31 -7.06 -10.80 -7.30
N ASN A 32 -7.90 -11.51 -6.55
CA ASN A 32 -8.30 -12.87 -6.84
C ASN A 32 -9.83 -12.96 -6.98
N TYR A 33 -10.31 -13.63 -8.02
CA TYR A 33 -11.71 -14.00 -8.10
C TYR A 33 -11.95 -15.29 -7.32
N ASN A 34 -12.86 -15.24 -6.36
CA ASN A 34 -13.34 -16.39 -5.62
C ASN A 34 -14.65 -16.92 -6.23
N THR A 35 -14.57 -18.08 -6.88
CA THR A 35 -15.72 -18.68 -7.56
C THR A 35 -16.80 -19.15 -6.58
N ASP A 36 -16.41 -19.59 -5.37
CA ASP A 36 -17.34 -20.14 -4.40
C ASP A 36 -18.20 -19.05 -3.76
N ASN A 37 -17.57 -17.88 -3.52
CA ASN A 37 -18.21 -16.73 -2.90
C ASN A 37 -18.78 -15.72 -3.92
N GLN A 38 -18.47 -15.90 -5.20
CA GLN A 38 -18.78 -14.92 -6.25
C GLN A 38 -18.31 -13.52 -5.89
N SER A 39 -17.03 -13.42 -5.49
CA SER A 39 -16.43 -12.17 -5.03
C SER A 39 -15.05 -11.95 -5.63
N MET A 40 -14.62 -10.69 -5.67
CA MET A 40 -13.25 -10.30 -5.95
C MET A 40 -12.58 -9.95 -4.61
N GLU A 41 -11.63 -10.78 -4.22
CA GLU A 41 -10.84 -10.62 -3.00
C GLU A 41 -9.57 -9.80 -3.32
N ILE A 42 -9.33 -8.74 -2.55
CA ILE A 42 -8.22 -7.83 -2.76
C ILE A 42 -7.36 -7.79 -1.51
N THR A 43 -6.07 -8.06 -1.67
CA THR A 43 -5.08 -7.93 -0.61
C THR A 43 -4.04 -6.91 -1.04
N LEU A 44 -3.79 -5.91 -0.21
CA LEU A 44 -2.79 -4.87 -0.42
C LEU A 44 -1.71 -4.97 0.65
N HIS A 45 -0.46 -4.71 0.26
CA HIS A 45 0.64 -4.48 1.19
C HIS A 45 1.21 -3.09 0.91
N LEU A 46 1.09 -2.20 1.89
CA LEU A 46 1.55 -0.82 1.83
C LEU A 46 2.54 -0.57 2.96
N PHE A 47 3.57 0.27 2.74
CA PHE A 47 4.43 0.72 3.81
C PHE A 47 3.68 1.71 4.71
N ILE A 48 3.80 1.54 6.03
CA ILE A 48 3.03 2.35 7.01
C ILE A 48 3.46 3.81 6.97
N ASP A 49 4.76 4.08 6.90
CA ASP A 49 5.31 5.43 6.84
C ASP A 49 4.86 6.18 5.57
N ASP A 50 4.91 5.54 4.38
CA ASP A 50 4.41 6.12 3.15
C ASP A 50 2.90 6.43 3.23
N LEU A 51 2.14 5.50 3.82
CA LEU A 51 0.69 5.66 3.97
C LEU A 51 0.36 6.81 4.93
N GLU A 52 1.07 6.93 6.06
CA GLU A 52 0.89 8.04 7.00
C GLU A 52 1.28 9.38 6.38
N ILE A 53 2.35 9.44 5.57
CA ILE A 53 2.73 10.65 4.82
C ILE A 53 1.62 11.02 3.84
N ALA A 54 1.15 10.07 3.00
CA ALA A 54 0.11 10.33 2.02
C ALA A 54 -1.20 10.81 2.66
N LEU A 55 -1.58 10.21 3.79
CA LEU A 55 -2.77 10.60 4.54
C LEU A 55 -2.60 11.98 5.21
N SER A 56 -1.40 12.31 5.69
CA SER A 56 -1.12 13.61 6.27
C SER A 56 -1.20 14.76 5.25
N GLU A 57 -0.82 14.52 4.00
CA GLU A 57 -0.95 15.52 2.92
C GLU A 57 -2.41 15.92 2.63
N VAL A 58 -3.37 15.04 2.94
CA VAL A 58 -4.81 15.33 2.82
C VAL A 58 -5.47 15.67 4.14
N GLY A 59 -4.67 15.94 5.19
CA GLY A 59 -5.13 16.48 6.48
C GLY A 59 -5.44 15.43 7.55
N TYR A 60 -5.12 14.14 7.34
CA TYR A 60 -5.28 13.08 8.33
C TYR A 60 -3.95 12.79 9.02
N THR A 61 -3.69 13.46 10.14
CA THR A 61 -2.43 13.38 10.90
C THR A 61 -2.55 12.52 12.15
N ASP A 62 -1.41 12.12 12.70
CA ASP A 62 -1.30 11.41 13.99
C ASP A 62 -2.09 10.10 14.05
N LEU A 63 -2.13 9.37 12.93
CA LEU A 63 -2.90 8.13 12.83
C LEU A 63 -2.29 6.99 13.61
N LEU A 64 -0.97 6.88 13.70
CA LEU A 64 -0.21 5.87 14.42
C LEU A 64 -0.64 4.44 14.03
N ILE A 65 -0.77 4.20 12.71
CA ILE A 65 -1.30 2.97 12.09
C ILE A 65 -0.60 1.73 12.64
N CYS A 66 -1.36 0.70 12.97
CA CYS A 66 -0.90 -0.57 13.54
C CYS A 66 -0.20 -0.45 14.90
N THR A 67 -0.39 0.65 15.64
CA THR A 67 0.14 0.80 17.01
C THR A 67 -0.97 0.70 18.06
N LYS A 68 -0.56 0.56 19.33
CA LYS A 68 -1.52 0.60 20.46
C LYS A 68 -2.21 1.96 20.65
N LYS A 69 -1.74 2.98 19.97
CA LYS A 69 -2.26 4.36 20.04
C LYS A 69 -2.90 4.78 18.72
N GLU A 70 -3.21 3.81 17.88
CA GLU A 70 -3.85 4.08 16.59
C GLU A 70 -5.13 4.89 16.75
N SER A 71 -5.31 5.87 15.85
CA SER A 71 -6.53 6.67 15.78
C SER A 71 -7.74 5.79 15.46
N GLU A 72 -8.87 6.02 16.15
CA GLU A 72 -10.13 5.28 15.92
C GLU A 72 -10.63 5.40 14.46
N ASN A 73 -10.27 6.48 13.75
CA ASN A 73 -10.69 6.73 12.39
C ASN A 73 -9.64 6.27 11.34
N ALA A 74 -8.53 5.63 11.75
CA ALA A 74 -7.44 5.28 10.85
C ALA A 74 -7.92 4.37 9.70
N GLU A 75 -8.75 3.36 9.99
CA GLU A 75 -9.28 2.45 8.97
C GLU A 75 -10.18 3.16 7.96
N ASP A 76 -11.02 4.10 8.40
CA ASP A 76 -11.89 4.87 7.49
C ASP A 76 -11.07 5.72 6.52
N TYR A 77 -9.99 6.35 7.01
CA TYR A 77 -9.10 7.15 6.17
C TYR A 77 -8.28 6.28 5.22
N MET A 78 -7.82 5.12 5.67
CA MET A 78 -7.16 4.13 4.82
C MET A 78 -8.09 3.61 3.73
N ALA A 79 -9.33 3.22 4.09
CA ALA A 79 -10.35 2.76 3.14
C ALA A 79 -10.64 3.82 2.08
N LYS A 80 -10.74 5.08 2.50
CA LYS A 80 -10.93 6.21 1.57
C LYS A 80 -9.73 6.36 0.64
N TYR A 81 -8.51 6.39 1.17
CA TYR A 81 -7.28 6.52 0.37
C TYR A 81 -7.18 5.40 -0.67
N VAL A 82 -7.39 4.15 -0.26
CA VAL A 82 -7.34 3.00 -1.17
C VAL A 82 -8.38 3.13 -2.29
N ASN A 83 -9.64 3.48 -1.96
CA ASN A 83 -10.68 3.64 -2.96
C ASN A 83 -10.52 4.88 -3.86
N ASP A 84 -9.76 5.89 -3.43
CA ASP A 84 -9.42 7.05 -4.25
C ASP A 84 -8.23 6.78 -5.18
N LYS A 85 -7.31 5.87 -4.79
CA LYS A 85 -6.07 5.54 -5.51
C LYS A 85 -6.11 4.24 -6.31
N MET A 86 -7.16 3.43 -6.13
CA MET A 86 -7.38 2.20 -6.88
C MET A 86 -8.78 2.18 -7.50
N THR A 87 -8.83 1.96 -8.82
CA THR A 87 -10.08 1.77 -9.55
C THR A 87 -10.10 0.36 -10.13
N ILE A 88 -11.22 -0.35 -9.97
CA ILE A 88 -11.43 -1.68 -10.53
C ILE A 88 -12.66 -1.63 -11.42
N ASN A 89 -12.49 -2.01 -12.70
CA ASN A 89 -13.57 -2.18 -13.64
C ASN A 89 -13.64 -3.68 -14.01
N LEU A 90 -14.84 -4.22 -13.94
CA LEU A 90 -15.15 -5.60 -14.32
C LEU A 90 -16.14 -5.54 -15.47
N ASP A 91 -15.76 -6.07 -16.64
CA ASP A 91 -16.55 -6.04 -17.87
C ASP A 91 -17.10 -4.63 -18.22
N GLY A 92 -16.25 -3.60 -17.98
CA GLY A 92 -16.57 -2.21 -18.25
C GLY A 92 -17.42 -1.49 -17.18
N GLN A 93 -17.80 -2.19 -16.11
CA GLN A 93 -18.48 -1.58 -14.96
C GLN A 93 -17.48 -1.29 -13.83
N SER A 94 -17.53 -0.08 -13.27
CA SER A 94 -16.67 0.32 -12.14
C SER A 94 -17.26 -0.11 -10.81
N TYR A 95 -16.39 -0.64 -9.94
CA TYR A 95 -16.75 -1.10 -8.60
C TYR A 95 -15.87 -0.42 -7.55
N LYS A 96 -16.44 -0.22 -6.36
CA LYS A 96 -15.70 0.13 -5.14
C LYS A 96 -15.61 -1.10 -4.25
N ALA A 97 -14.42 -1.35 -3.73
CA ALA A 97 -14.21 -2.44 -2.80
C ALA A 97 -14.58 -2.03 -1.37
N SER A 98 -15.24 -2.92 -0.65
CA SER A 98 -15.49 -2.77 0.78
C SER A 98 -14.22 -3.11 1.55
N PHE A 99 -13.79 -2.23 2.45
CA PHE A 99 -12.66 -2.47 3.34
C PHE A 99 -13.10 -3.41 4.46
N LEU A 100 -12.42 -4.56 4.61
CA LEU A 100 -12.78 -5.59 5.57
C LEU A 100 -11.95 -5.50 6.86
N GLY A 101 -10.75 -4.94 6.77
CA GLY A 101 -9.83 -4.81 7.89
C GLY A 101 -8.37 -4.78 7.45
N LYS A 102 -7.49 -4.74 8.44
CA LYS A 102 -6.04 -4.70 8.24
C LYS A 102 -5.28 -5.48 9.30
N GLU A 103 -4.02 -5.77 9.02
CA GLU A 103 -3.08 -6.28 10.00
C GLU A 103 -1.66 -5.76 9.71
N SER A 104 -0.84 -5.69 10.75
CA SER A 104 0.58 -5.32 10.60
C SER A 104 1.35 -6.44 9.90
N SER A 105 2.30 -6.11 9.05
CA SER A 105 3.28 -7.09 8.57
C SER A 105 4.20 -7.57 9.70
N ASP A 106 4.81 -8.75 9.51
CA ASP A 106 5.69 -9.37 10.51
C ASP A 106 6.90 -8.49 10.88
N ASP A 107 7.40 -7.69 9.93
CA ASP A 107 8.52 -6.76 10.11
C ASP A 107 8.10 -5.41 10.70
N LEU A 108 6.80 -5.20 10.94
CA LEU A 108 6.19 -3.97 11.45
C LEU A 108 6.42 -2.72 10.57
N GLN A 109 6.87 -2.89 9.34
CA GLN A 109 7.08 -1.77 8.40
C GLN A 109 5.90 -1.59 7.46
N GLY A 110 5.14 -2.64 7.21
CA GLY A 110 3.99 -2.65 6.32
C GLY A 110 2.67 -2.94 7.01
N VAL A 111 1.60 -2.63 6.30
CA VAL A 111 0.23 -3.00 6.65
C VAL A 111 -0.38 -3.81 5.50
N TRP A 112 -0.97 -4.95 5.84
CA TRP A 112 -1.84 -5.69 4.96
C TRP A 112 -3.25 -5.14 5.09
N CYS A 113 -3.86 -4.78 3.96
CA CYS A 113 -5.27 -4.35 3.90
C CYS A 113 -6.06 -5.37 3.09
N TYR A 114 -7.23 -5.71 3.57
CA TYR A 114 -8.14 -6.68 2.97
C TYR A 114 -9.40 -5.99 2.52
N LEU A 115 -9.76 -6.18 1.26
CA LEU A 115 -10.97 -5.60 0.67
C LEU A 115 -11.68 -6.64 -0.18
N GLU A 116 -12.97 -6.41 -0.44
CA GLU A 116 -13.79 -7.31 -1.23
C GLU A 116 -14.83 -6.55 -2.07
N ILE A 117 -15.12 -7.10 -3.26
CA ILE A 117 -16.30 -6.76 -4.06
C ILE A 117 -17.14 -8.02 -4.14
N THR A 118 -18.35 -7.98 -3.60
CA THR A 118 -19.26 -9.14 -3.51
C THR A 118 -20.32 -9.14 -4.61
N GLU A 119 -21.02 -10.26 -4.73
CA GLU A 119 -22.18 -10.43 -5.62
C GLU A 119 -21.84 -10.17 -7.10
N ILE A 120 -20.66 -10.60 -7.55
CA ILE A 120 -20.21 -10.46 -8.93
C ILE A 120 -20.07 -11.83 -9.60
N ALA A 121 -20.57 -11.93 -10.83
CA ALA A 121 -20.26 -13.07 -11.70
C ALA A 121 -18.75 -13.03 -12.06
N LYS A 122 -18.20 -14.21 -12.45
CA LYS A 122 -16.80 -14.26 -12.93
C LYS A 122 -16.64 -13.33 -14.14
N PRO A 123 -15.80 -12.29 -14.05
CA PRO A 123 -15.62 -11.35 -15.14
C PRO A 123 -14.78 -11.98 -16.26
N GLU A 124 -15.03 -11.52 -17.49
CA GLU A 124 -14.20 -11.86 -18.67
C GLU A 124 -13.03 -10.89 -18.81
N VAL A 125 -13.23 -9.62 -18.39
CA VAL A 125 -12.22 -8.56 -18.44
C VAL A 125 -12.12 -7.87 -17.10
N VAL A 126 -10.91 -7.77 -16.57
CA VAL A 126 -10.57 -7.03 -15.36
C VAL A 126 -9.59 -5.93 -15.70
N GLU A 127 -10.02 -4.68 -15.57
CA GLU A 127 -9.15 -3.51 -15.68
C GLU A 127 -8.89 -2.95 -14.29
N VAL A 128 -7.64 -2.70 -13.97
CA VAL A 128 -7.22 -2.13 -12.68
C VAL A 128 -6.34 -0.93 -12.92
N GLU A 129 -6.66 0.18 -12.27
CA GLU A 129 -5.79 1.34 -12.18
C GLU A 129 -5.32 1.53 -10.76
N ILE A 130 -4.00 1.69 -10.55
CA ILE A 130 -3.37 1.89 -9.25
C ILE A 130 -2.46 3.10 -9.30
N ASP A 131 -2.67 4.03 -8.37
CA ASP A 131 -1.93 5.28 -8.24
C ASP A 131 -1.38 5.49 -6.81
N PHE A 132 -1.13 4.40 -6.06
CA PHE A 132 -0.59 4.48 -4.71
C PHE A 132 0.76 5.17 -4.70
N PHE A 133 0.91 6.21 -3.86
CA PHE A 133 2.13 6.94 -3.56
C PHE A 133 2.83 7.60 -4.77
N ASN A 134 2.21 7.62 -5.94
CA ASN A 134 2.74 8.33 -7.10
C ASN A 134 2.76 9.86 -6.89
N GLU A 135 1.96 10.39 -5.96
CA GLU A 135 2.00 11.78 -5.50
C GLU A 135 3.27 12.08 -4.70
N LEU A 136 3.76 11.11 -3.91
CA LEU A 136 4.93 11.27 -3.05
C LEU A 136 6.24 11.02 -3.81
N TYR A 137 6.27 9.95 -4.62
CA TYR A 137 7.52 9.45 -5.20
C TYR A 137 7.46 9.32 -6.72
N SER A 138 8.48 9.86 -7.40
CA SER A 138 8.57 9.78 -8.88
C SER A 138 8.99 8.40 -9.38
N ASP A 139 9.63 7.59 -8.55
CA ASP A 139 10.14 6.25 -8.82
C ASP A 139 9.26 5.14 -8.24
N GLN A 140 8.10 5.49 -7.63
CA GLN A 140 7.13 4.53 -7.12
C GLN A 140 6.85 3.38 -8.09
N LYS A 141 6.78 2.18 -7.55
CA LYS A 141 6.34 0.96 -8.25
C LYS A 141 5.17 0.33 -7.52
N ASN A 142 4.16 -0.07 -8.29
CA ASN A 142 3.01 -0.79 -7.80
C ASN A 142 2.99 -2.17 -8.48
N VAL A 143 3.32 -3.22 -7.73
CA VAL A 143 3.23 -4.60 -8.22
C VAL A 143 1.80 -5.06 -8.09
N LEU A 144 1.22 -5.52 -9.19
CA LEU A 144 -0.14 -6.04 -9.22
C LEU A 144 -0.14 -7.48 -9.74
N HIS A 145 -0.82 -8.37 -9.01
CA HIS A 145 -1.14 -9.72 -9.46
C HIS A 145 -2.66 -9.83 -9.56
N ILE A 146 -3.15 -10.23 -10.74
CA ILE A 146 -4.57 -10.53 -10.99
C ILE A 146 -4.70 -12.01 -11.27
N LYS A 147 -5.64 -12.70 -10.60
CA LYS A 147 -5.95 -14.10 -10.80
C LYS A 147 -7.47 -14.29 -10.83
N LEU A 148 -7.97 -14.78 -11.97
CA LEU A 148 -9.38 -15.12 -12.16
C LEU A 148 -9.64 -16.64 -12.00
N ASP A 149 -8.63 -17.46 -12.31
CA ASP A 149 -8.60 -18.90 -12.10
C ASP A 149 -7.16 -19.45 -12.24
N GLY A 150 -7.01 -20.77 -12.27
CA GLY A 150 -5.69 -21.41 -12.37
C GLY A 150 -4.93 -21.15 -13.68
N SER A 151 -5.64 -20.78 -14.77
CA SER A 151 -5.07 -20.53 -16.10
C SER A 151 -5.04 -19.04 -16.47
N SER A 152 -5.91 -18.24 -15.87
CA SER A 152 -6.08 -16.81 -16.16
C SER A 152 -5.49 -15.99 -15.02
N GLN A 153 -4.17 -15.75 -15.09
CA GLN A 153 -3.44 -14.94 -14.11
C GLN A 153 -2.28 -14.20 -14.76
N GLU A 154 -2.04 -12.99 -14.32
CA GLU A 154 -0.92 -12.17 -14.79
C GLU A 154 -0.33 -11.29 -13.70
N HIS A 155 0.93 -10.89 -13.88
CA HIS A 155 1.67 -9.97 -13.02
C HIS A 155 2.01 -8.70 -13.78
N TYR A 156 1.79 -7.56 -13.14
CA TYR A 156 2.08 -6.25 -13.69
C TYR A 156 2.99 -5.46 -12.77
N LEU A 157 3.90 -4.69 -13.38
CA LEU A 157 4.65 -3.65 -12.70
C LEU A 157 4.15 -2.29 -13.19
N LEU A 158 3.39 -1.63 -12.34
CA LEU A 158 2.83 -0.31 -12.61
C LEU A 158 3.77 0.79 -12.06
N SER A 159 3.58 2.01 -12.55
CA SER A 159 4.37 3.17 -12.16
C SER A 159 3.61 4.43 -12.52
N LYS A 160 4.09 5.60 -12.10
CA LYS A 160 3.51 6.91 -12.43
C LYS A 160 3.23 7.12 -13.93
N LYS A 161 4.02 6.48 -14.83
CA LYS A 161 3.83 6.56 -16.28
C LYS A 161 2.89 5.50 -16.86
N LYS A 162 2.61 4.44 -16.09
CA LYS A 162 1.75 3.33 -16.48
C LYS A 162 0.99 2.87 -15.25
N THR A 163 -0.18 3.44 -15.00
CA THR A 163 -1.02 3.15 -13.82
C THR A 163 -2.02 2.03 -14.07
N LYS A 164 -2.23 1.59 -15.33
CA LYS A 164 -3.29 0.67 -15.72
C LYS A 164 -2.76 -0.70 -16.14
N ALA A 165 -3.53 -1.72 -15.78
CA ALA A 165 -3.38 -3.10 -16.22
C ALA A 165 -4.73 -3.67 -16.64
N GLU A 166 -4.72 -4.63 -17.55
CA GLU A 166 -5.91 -5.34 -18.04
C GLU A 166 -5.60 -6.84 -18.16
N LEU A 167 -6.45 -7.68 -17.56
CA LEU A 167 -6.47 -9.12 -17.77
C LEU A 167 -7.79 -9.49 -18.49
N SER A 168 -7.68 -10.18 -19.64
CA SER A 168 -8.82 -10.71 -20.39
C SER A 168 -8.69 -12.22 -20.54
N ILE A 169 -9.77 -12.99 -20.27
CA ILE A 169 -9.80 -14.45 -20.38
C ILE A 169 -9.71 -14.90 -21.85
N ASN A 170 -10.12 -14.07 -22.80
CA ASN A 170 -10.27 -14.42 -24.22
C ASN A 170 -9.08 -14.01 -25.10
N LYS A 171 -7.88 -13.93 -24.53
CA LYS A 171 -6.64 -13.72 -25.32
C LYS A 171 -5.86 -14.99 -25.48
#